data_9947658d1e876961d7971b7fe3dd21a1
#
_entry.id   9947658d1e876961d7971b7fe3dd21a1
#
_cell.length_a   1.000
_cell.length_b   1.000
_cell.length_c   1.000
_cell.angle_alpha   90.00
_cell.angle_beta   90.00
_cell.angle_gamma   90.00
#
_symmetry.space_group_name_H-M   'P 1'
#
loop_
_entity.id
_entity.type
_entity.pdbx_description
1 polymer ?
#
loop_
_entity_poly.entity_id
_entity_poly.type
_entity_poly.pdbx_seq_one_letter_code
_entity_poly.pdbx_strand_id
1 'polypeptide(L)'
;MGQVLLEEDHEAVGKLLEELRAGLRSGTDAETTYGMLDRVWARLAVHIRAEHLCLFPALLRTQRVPGDGQHGAIAPHAEAESTVELLRSDHDFFMRELAAAINTLRGLMSDPASHDTEAEMEGVRRAVEAIAARLEEHNALEEERVYSWTQQLMPGEEAQLAVDIRRELTNLPPRFNLK
;
A
#
# COMPACT_ATOMS: atom_id res chain seq x y z
N MET A 1 -4.81 -4.69 -17.58
CA MET A 1 -5.82 -5.33 -16.69
C MET A 1 -5.35 -5.42 -15.22
N GLY A 2 -4.15 -5.92 -14.94
CA GLY A 2 -3.59 -5.95 -13.57
C GLY A 2 -3.37 -4.56 -12.99
N GLN A 3 -2.86 -3.64 -13.77
CA GLN A 3 -2.70 -2.23 -13.45
C GLN A 3 -4.02 -1.58 -12.98
N VAL A 4 -5.11 -1.74 -13.72
CA VAL A 4 -6.43 -1.16 -13.36
C VAL A 4 -6.89 -1.64 -11.97
N LEU A 5 -6.61 -2.90 -11.61
CA LEU A 5 -6.96 -3.45 -10.30
C LEU A 5 -6.18 -2.78 -9.15
N LEU A 6 -4.91 -2.44 -9.37
CA LEU A 6 -4.09 -1.75 -8.36
C LEU A 6 -4.47 -0.27 -8.28
N GLU A 7 -4.76 0.41 -9.39
CA GLU A 7 -5.27 1.79 -9.41
C GLU A 7 -6.61 1.90 -8.65
N GLU A 8 -7.55 0.98 -8.90
CA GLU A 8 -8.81 0.91 -8.14
C GLU A 8 -8.57 0.67 -6.65
N ASP A 9 -7.52 -0.08 -6.31
CA ASP A 9 -7.14 -0.36 -4.94
C ASP A 9 -6.47 0.85 -4.26
N HIS A 10 -5.64 1.62 -4.98
CA HIS A 10 -5.11 2.91 -4.51
C HIS A 10 -6.24 3.84 -4.11
N GLU A 11 -7.28 3.95 -4.97
CA GLU A 11 -8.47 4.75 -4.63
C GLU A 11 -9.18 4.25 -3.38
N ALA A 12 -9.29 2.93 -3.21
CA ALA A 12 -9.94 2.33 -2.04
C ALA A 12 -9.14 2.59 -0.75
N VAL A 13 -7.81 2.44 -0.78
CA VAL A 13 -6.92 2.78 0.35
C VAL A 13 -6.99 4.28 0.64
N GLY A 14 -6.94 5.12 -0.39
CA GLY A 14 -7.03 6.57 -0.28
C GLY A 14 -8.32 7.03 0.42
N LYS A 15 -9.47 6.44 0.07
CA LYS A 15 -10.75 6.71 0.73
C LYS A 15 -10.74 6.35 2.22
N LEU A 16 -10.23 5.16 2.56
CA LEU A 16 -10.11 4.73 3.97
C LEU A 16 -9.19 5.65 4.76
N LEU A 17 -8.08 6.07 4.17
CA LEU A 17 -7.12 6.97 4.78
C LEU A 17 -7.71 8.37 5.00
N GLU A 18 -8.46 8.90 4.03
CA GLU A 18 -9.14 10.19 4.18
C GLU A 18 -10.27 10.15 5.24
N GLU A 19 -11.02 9.05 5.33
CA GLU A 19 -11.99 8.83 6.41
C GLU A 19 -11.31 8.86 7.78
N LEU A 20 -10.16 8.19 7.92
CA LEU A 20 -9.36 8.19 9.15
C LEU A 20 -8.85 9.60 9.50
N ARG A 21 -8.31 10.32 8.52
CA ARG A 21 -7.85 11.71 8.69
C ARG A 21 -8.99 12.64 9.12
N ALA A 22 -10.14 12.51 8.48
CA ALA A 22 -11.35 13.28 8.85
C ALA A 22 -11.81 12.97 10.28
N GLY A 23 -11.81 11.70 10.67
CA GLY A 23 -12.10 11.26 12.05
C GLY A 23 -11.14 11.90 13.06
N LEU A 24 -9.83 11.82 12.81
CA LEU A 24 -8.81 12.42 13.67
C LEU A 24 -8.95 13.94 13.79
N ARG A 25 -9.30 14.62 12.69
CA ARG A 25 -9.58 16.08 12.73
C ARG A 25 -10.83 16.44 13.53
N SER A 26 -11.84 15.56 13.53
CA SER A 26 -13.09 15.76 14.30
C SER A 26 -12.99 15.33 15.75
N GLY A 27 -11.85 14.78 16.20
CA GLY A 27 -11.63 14.38 17.59
C GLY A 27 -12.29 13.05 17.94
N THR A 28 -12.31 12.08 17.03
CA THR A 28 -12.75 10.72 17.36
C THR A 28 -11.92 10.12 18.49
N ASP A 29 -12.56 9.29 19.33
CA ASP A 29 -11.90 8.57 20.41
C ASP A 29 -10.92 7.50 19.93
N ALA A 30 -10.13 6.95 20.85
CA ALA A 30 -9.10 5.97 20.54
C ALA A 30 -9.67 4.65 19.96
N GLU A 31 -10.86 4.21 20.42
CA GLU A 31 -11.50 2.98 19.94
C GLU A 31 -11.99 3.12 18.50
N THR A 32 -12.67 4.22 18.20
CA THR A 32 -13.13 4.53 16.84
C THR A 32 -11.96 4.71 15.90
N THR A 33 -10.92 5.43 16.32
CA THR A 33 -9.69 5.64 15.54
C THR A 33 -8.97 4.31 15.28
N TYR A 34 -8.89 3.43 16.29
CA TYR A 34 -8.33 2.09 16.13
C TYR A 34 -9.07 1.29 15.05
N GLY A 35 -10.40 1.29 15.06
CA GLY A 35 -11.21 0.59 14.07
C GLY A 35 -11.00 1.11 12.64
N MET A 36 -10.83 2.43 12.48
CA MET A 36 -10.51 3.02 11.18
C MET A 36 -9.11 2.66 10.71
N LEU A 37 -8.13 2.75 11.60
CA LEU A 37 -6.72 2.45 11.31
C LEU A 37 -6.52 0.96 10.98
N ASP A 38 -7.21 0.05 11.67
CA ASP A 38 -7.15 -1.40 11.40
C ASP A 38 -7.67 -1.73 9.99
N ARG A 39 -8.69 -1.01 9.50
CA ARG A 39 -9.18 -1.14 8.12
C ARG A 39 -8.15 -0.66 7.09
N VAL A 40 -7.53 0.50 7.33
CA VAL A 40 -6.46 1.01 6.48
C VAL A 40 -5.31 0.00 6.42
N TRP A 41 -4.85 -0.48 7.59
CA TRP A 41 -3.79 -1.47 7.65
C TRP A 41 -4.12 -2.75 6.88
N ALA A 42 -5.30 -3.31 7.11
CA ALA A 42 -5.69 -4.56 6.44
C ALA A 42 -5.72 -4.42 4.92
N ARG A 43 -6.25 -3.29 4.42
CA ARG A 43 -6.30 -3.04 2.98
C ARG A 43 -4.91 -2.82 2.39
N LEU A 44 -4.11 -1.95 3.00
CA LEU A 44 -2.76 -1.67 2.54
C LEU A 44 -1.85 -2.92 2.61
N ALA A 45 -2.02 -3.77 3.62
CA ALA A 45 -1.23 -5.00 3.74
C ALA A 45 -1.52 -6.01 2.61
N VAL A 46 -2.76 -6.14 2.14
CA VAL A 46 -3.05 -7.02 1.00
C VAL A 46 -2.61 -6.41 -0.32
N HIS A 47 -2.69 -5.10 -0.46
CA HIS A 47 -2.14 -4.34 -1.58
C HIS A 47 -0.64 -4.58 -1.73
N ILE A 48 0.14 -4.25 -0.71
CA ILE A 48 1.60 -4.48 -0.63
C ILE A 48 1.94 -5.95 -0.94
N ARG A 49 1.16 -6.90 -0.41
CA ARG A 49 1.37 -8.32 -0.69
C ARG A 49 1.16 -8.66 -2.16
N ALA A 50 0.15 -8.09 -2.81
CA ALA A 50 -0.10 -8.30 -4.24
C ALA A 50 1.07 -7.80 -5.10
N GLU A 51 1.65 -6.67 -4.73
CA GLU A 51 2.83 -6.14 -5.42
C GLU A 51 4.07 -7.00 -5.20
N HIS A 52 4.37 -7.33 -3.95
CA HIS A 52 5.54 -8.14 -3.62
C HIS A 52 5.51 -9.55 -4.21
N LEU A 53 4.33 -10.18 -4.26
CA LEU A 53 4.19 -11.56 -4.73
C LEU A 53 3.93 -11.67 -6.23
N CYS A 54 3.29 -10.65 -6.82
CA CYS A 54 2.82 -10.72 -8.20
C CYS A 54 3.51 -9.68 -9.10
N LEU A 55 3.34 -8.38 -8.80
CA LEU A 55 3.75 -7.28 -9.68
C LEU A 55 5.28 -7.19 -9.81
N PHE A 56 6.01 -7.01 -8.70
CA PHE A 56 7.45 -6.81 -8.73
C PHE A 56 8.21 -8.01 -9.31
N PRO A 57 7.88 -9.28 -8.98
CA PRO A 57 8.51 -10.42 -9.63
C PRO A 57 8.23 -10.51 -11.14
N ALA A 58 7.03 -10.15 -11.60
CA ALA A 58 6.69 -10.14 -13.02
C ALA A 58 7.53 -9.08 -13.75
N LEU A 59 7.59 -7.86 -13.20
CA LEU A 59 8.38 -6.76 -13.72
C LEU A 59 9.87 -7.13 -13.85
N LEU A 60 10.49 -7.60 -12.78
CA LEU A 60 11.90 -7.93 -12.75
C LEU A 60 12.29 -9.11 -13.67
N ARG A 61 11.35 -10.04 -13.94
CA ARG A 61 11.59 -11.12 -14.92
C ARG A 61 11.60 -10.59 -16.36
N THR A 62 10.67 -9.72 -16.71
CA THR A 62 10.58 -9.13 -18.05
C THR A 62 11.82 -8.35 -18.42
N GLN A 63 12.43 -7.67 -17.46
CA GLN A 63 13.64 -6.88 -17.65
C GLN A 63 14.92 -7.71 -17.83
N ARG A 64 14.90 -9.01 -17.52
CA ARG A 64 16.07 -9.90 -17.64
C ARG A 64 16.24 -10.57 -18.99
N VAL A 65 15.21 -10.55 -19.86
CA VAL A 65 15.29 -11.15 -21.17
C VAL A 65 16.03 -10.19 -22.11
N PRO A 66 17.23 -10.52 -22.63
CA PRO A 66 17.88 -9.71 -23.65
C PRO A 66 16.98 -9.68 -24.88
N GLY A 67 16.41 -8.53 -25.19
CA GLY A 67 15.62 -8.35 -26.40
C GLY A 67 16.52 -8.50 -27.63
N ASP A 68 16.04 -9.12 -28.65
CA ASP A 68 16.64 -9.21 -29.99
C ASP A 68 16.61 -7.87 -30.78
N GLY A 69 16.69 -6.76 -30.07
CA GLY A 69 16.95 -5.43 -30.64
C GLY A 69 15.80 -4.75 -31.37
N GLN A 70 14.57 -5.30 -31.36
CA GLN A 70 13.44 -4.76 -32.14
C GLN A 70 12.30 -4.15 -31.34
N HIS A 71 12.32 -4.18 -30.00
CA HIS A 71 11.28 -3.57 -29.18
C HIS A 71 11.90 -2.46 -28.34
N GLY A 72 11.21 -1.29 -28.31
CA GLY A 72 11.70 -0.05 -27.71
C GLY A 72 12.26 -0.24 -26.29
N ALA A 73 13.20 0.62 -25.94
CA ALA A 73 14.00 0.53 -24.73
C ALA A 73 13.14 0.30 -23.48
N ILE A 74 13.13 -0.94 -23.02
CA ILE A 74 12.73 -1.31 -21.68
C ILE A 74 13.65 -0.53 -20.73
N ALA A 75 13.12 -0.03 -19.62
CA ALA A 75 13.94 0.61 -18.59
C ALA A 75 15.17 -0.30 -18.29
N PRO A 76 16.37 0.23 -18.16
CA PRO A 76 17.51 -0.59 -17.81
C PRO A 76 17.17 -1.42 -16.57
N HIS A 77 17.49 -2.69 -16.57
CA HIS A 77 17.18 -3.61 -15.44
C HIS A 77 17.54 -2.99 -14.08
N ALA A 78 18.66 -2.27 -14.01
CA ALA A 78 19.09 -1.55 -12.83
C ALA A 78 18.11 -0.44 -12.38
N GLU A 79 17.41 0.21 -13.30
CA GLU A 79 16.41 1.21 -12.95
C GLU A 79 15.16 0.56 -12.36
N ALA A 80 14.70 -0.56 -12.93
CA ALA A 80 13.58 -1.31 -12.39
C ALA A 80 13.91 -1.88 -10.99
N GLU A 81 15.11 -2.42 -10.80
CA GLU A 81 15.56 -2.92 -9.49
C GLU A 81 15.58 -1.79 -8.45
N SER A 82 16.19 -0.64 -8.77
CA SER A 82 16.26 0.49 -7.85
C SER A 82 14.90 1.09 -7.52
N THR A 83 13.98 1.12 -8.49
CA THR A 83 12.60 1.60 -8.25
C THR A 83 11.84 0.63 -7.35
N VAL A 84 11.92 -0.68 -7.60
CA VAL A 84 11.29 -1.69 -6.74
C VAL A 84 11.87 -1.65 -5.32
N GLU A 85 13.17 -1.41 -5.15
CA GLU A 85 13.79 -1.28 -3.83
C GLU A 85 13.30 -0.05 -3.08
N LEU A 86 13.12 1.08 -3.76
CA LEU A 86 12.54 2.29 -3.19
C LEU A 86 11.09 2.04 -2.73
N LEU A 87 10.25 1.45 -3.58
CA LEU A 87 8.87 1.12 -3.24
C LEU A 87 8.77 0.16 -2.05
N ARG A 88 9.64 -0.85 -1.96
CA ARG A 88 9.73 -1.73 -0.79
C ARG A 88 10.11 -0.99 0.49
N SER A 89 11.03 -0.03 0.38
CA SER A 89 11.38 0.83 1.52
C SER A 89 10.20 1.66 2.01
N ASP A 90 9.34 2.13 1.09
CA ASP A 90 8.10 2.81 1.43
C ASP A 90 7.10 1.88 2.12
N HIS A 91 6.97 0.64 1.66
CA HIS A 91 6.14 -0.38 2.30
C HIS A 91 6.58 -0.66 3.74
N ASP A 92 7.89 -0.80 3.97
CA ASP A 92 8.43 -0.97 5.32
C ASP A 92 8.14 0.24 6.22
N PHE A 93 8.21 1.44 5.66
CA PHE A 93 7.81 2.65 6.38
C PHE A 93 6.32 2.61 6.75
N PHE A 94 5.43 2.34 5.80
CA PHE A 94 3.98 2.29 6.07
C PHE A 94 3.64 1.27 7.16
N MET A 95 4.15 0.06 7.04
CA MET A 95 3.86 -1.01 8.00
C MET A 95 4.40 -0.70 9.39
N ARG A 96 5.56 -0.05 9.51
CA ARG A 96 6.13 0.38 10.78
C ARG A 96 5.32 1.49 11.44
N GLU A 97 4.95 2.53 10.69
CA GLU A 97 4.19 3.67 11.24
C GLU A 97 2.77 3.23 11.65
N LEU A 98 2.11 2.40 10.83
CA LEU A 98 0.81 1.82 11.19
C LEU A 98 0.90 0.96 12.45
N ALA A 99 1.94 0.11 12.57
CA ALA A 99 2.15 -0.71 13.76
C ALA A 99 2.36 0.15 15.02
N ALA A 100 3.14 1.22 14.92
CA ALA A 100 3.37 2.15 16.02
C ALA A 100 2.06 2.82 16.46
N ALA A 101 1.28 3.37 15.51
CA ALA A 101 -0.01 4.00 15.78
C ALA A 101 -1.03 3.03 16.42
N ILE A 102 -1.12 1.80 15.92
CA ILE A 102 -1.97 0.75 16.51
C ILE A 102 -1.56 0.43 17.95
N ASN A 103 -0.25 0.35 18.24
CA ASN A 103 0.22 0.07 19.59
C ASN A 103 -0.09 1.22 20.55
N THR A 104 0.06 2.47 20.11
CA THR A 104 -0.34 3.66 20.88
C THR A 104 -1.84 3.59 21.22
N LEU A 105 -2.70 3.36 20.25
CA LEU A 105 -4.15 3.28 20.47
C LEU A 105 -4.53 2.12 21.41
N ARG A 106 -3.87 0.98 21.30
CA ARG A 106 -4.06 -0.15 22.24
C ARG A 106 -3.66 0.22 23.68
N GLY A 107 -2.56 0.94 23.85
CA GLY A 107 -2.15 1.47 25.15
C GLY A 107 -3.23 2.36 25.75
N LEU A 108 -3.69 3.36 25.00
CA LEU A 108 -4.76 4.27 25.40
C LEU A 108 -6.06 3.56 25.79
N MET A 109 -6.47 2.52 25.08
CA MET A 109 -7.66 1.74 25.39
C MET A 109 -7.49 0.85 26.62
N SER A 110 -6.26 0.35 26.87
CA SER A 110 -6.00 -0.59 27.96
C SER A 110 -5.83 0.10 29.31
N ASP A 111 -5.18 1.26 29.35
CA ASP A 111 -4.92 2.04 30.57
C ASP A 111 -4.92 3.55 30.29
N PRO A 112 -6.12 4.15 30.08
CA PRO A 112 -6.23 5.57 29.76
C PRO A 112 -5.64 6.51 30.81
N ALA A 113 -5.56 6.06 32.07
CA ALA A 113 -5.10 6.89 33.17
C ALA A 113 -3.58 7.04 33.24
N SER A 114 -2.83 6.12 32.61
CA SER A 114 -1.37 6.15 32.60
C SER A 114 -0.79 6.91 31.39
N HIS A 115 -1.64 7.41 30.49
CA HIS A 115 -1.25 8.03 29.23
C HIS A 115 -1.67 9.50 29.15
N ASP A 116 -0.86 10.31 28.50
CA ASP A 116 -1.27 11.63 28.02
C ASP A 116 -2.04 11.44 26.69
N THR A 117 -3.36 11.25 26.82
CA THR A 117 -4.24 10.92 25.70
C THR A 117 -4.16 11.95 24.57
N GLU A 118 -4.06 13.25 24.91
CA GLU A 118 -3.99 14.31 23.90
C GLU A 118 -2.67 14.26 23.12
N ALA A 119 -1.54 14.12 23.81
CA ALA A 119 -0.22 14.05 23.20
C ALA A 119 -0.06 12.78 22.34
N GLU A 120 -0.59 11.63 22.80
CA GLU A 120 -0.53 10.37 22.08
C GLU A 120 -1.44 10.36 20.83
N MET A 121 -2.66 10.90 20.93
CA MET A 121 -3.55 11.06 19.77
C MET A 121 -2.96 12.03 18.74
N GLU A 122 -2.27 13.09 19.18
CA GLU A 122 -1.52 13.96 18.28
C GLU A 122 -0.35 13.23 17.60
N GLY A 123 0.30 12.31 18.31
CA GLY A 123 1.31 11.41 17.73
C GLY A 123 0.72 10.53 16.62
N VAL A 124 -0.44 9.91 16.87
CA VAL A 124 -1.17 9.11 15.89
C VAL A 124 -1.54 9.95 14.67
N ARG A 125 -2.04 11.19 14.88
CA ARG A 125 -2.38 12.10 13.77
C ARG A 125 -1.18 12.40 12.89
N ARG A 126 -0.02 12.73 13.49
CA ARG A 126 1.21 12.99 12.73
C ARG A 126 1.67 11.77 11.93
N ALA A 127 1.59 10.57 12.50
CA ALA A 127 1.93 9.35 11.80
C ALA A 127 1.02 9.11 10.58
N VAL A 128 -0.29 9.31 10.74
CA VAL A 128 -1.28 9.18 9.64
C VAL A 128 -1.04 10.19 8.53
N GLU A 129 -0.74 11.46 8.87
CA GLU A 129 -0.41 12.48 7.86
C GLU A 129 0.91 12.16 7.13
N ALA A 130 1.92 11.65 7.82
CA ALA A 130 3.17 11.22 7.19
C ALA A 130 2.97 10.02 6.24
N ILE A 131 2.12 9.06 6.63
CA ILE A 131 1.73 7.94 5.77
C ILE A 131 1.01 8.46 4.53
N ALA A 132 0.03 9.36 4.70
CA ALA A 132 -0.75 9.90 3.60
C ALA A 132 0.12 10.60 2.56
N ALA A 133 1.01 11.50 3.01
CA ALA A 133 1.90 12.24 2.12
C ALA A 133 2.84 11.30 1.34
N ARG A 134 3.45 10.31 2.04
CA ARG A 134 4.36 9.38 1.38
C ARG A 134 3.64 8.39 0.45
N LEU A 135 2.41 7.99 0.78
CA LEU A 135 1.61 7.11 -0.07
C LEU A 135 1.20 7.79 -1.38
N GLU A 136 0.92 9.10 -1.36
CA GLU A 136 0.65 9.88 -2.57
C GLU A 136 1.85 9.88 -3.52
N GLU A 137 3.06 10.12 -3.00
CA GLU A 137 4.31 10.08 -3.79
C GLU A 137 4.60 8.67 -4.32
N HIS A 138 4.36 7.65 -3.49
CA HIS A 138 4.54 6.25 -3.81
C HIS A 138 3.62 5.80 -4.96
N ASN A 139 2.31 6.07 -4.85
CA ASN A 139 1.34 5.74 -5.88
C ASN A 139 1.67 6.45 -7.21
N ALA A 140 2.04 7.74 -7.14
CA ALA A 140 2.44 8.49 -8.32
C ALA A 140 3.66 7.86 -9.03
N LEU A 141 4.65 7.38 -8.28
CA LEU A 141 5.81 6.69 -8.82
C LEU A 141 5.45 5.37 -9.51
N GLU A 142 4.53 4.61 -8.93
CA GLU A 142 4.03 3.36 -9.52
C GLU A 142 3.25 3.61 -10.80
N GLU A 143 2.33 4.55 -10.80
CA GLU A 143 1.51 4.91 -11.96
C GLU A 143 2.37 5.46 -13.10
N GLU A 144 3.35 6.31 -12.80
CA GLU A 144 4.23 6.89 -13.81
C GLU A 144 5.19 5.86 -14.42
N ARG A 145 5.79 4.99 -13.60
CA ARG A 145 6.89 4.12 -14.02
C ARG A 145 6.52 2.65 -14.09
N VAL A 146 6.11 2.07 -12.96
CA VAL A 146 5.90 0.62 -12.83
C VAL A 146 4.83 0.14 -13.79
N TYR A 147 3.72 0.86 -13.87
CA TYR A 147 2.60 0.46 -14.74
C TYR A 147 2.95 0.62 -16.22
N SER A 148 3.75 1.60 -16.59
CA SER A 148 4.23 1.73 -17.97
C SER A 148 5.09 0.53 -18.38
N TRP A 149 5.89 -0.03 -17.46
CA TRP A 149 6.71 -1.20 -17.73
C TRP A 149 5.87 -2.49 -17.84
N THR A 150 4.79 -2.63 -17.07
CA THR A 150 3.90 -3.80 -17.17
C THR A 150 3.13 -3.89 -18.49
N GLN A 151 2.95 -2.78 -19.21
CA GLN A 151 2.34 -2.79 -20.56
C GLN A 151 3.19 -3.54 -21.59
N GLN A 152 4.43 -3.84 -21.28
CA GLN A 152 5.36 -4.58 -22.14
C GLN A 152 5.30 -6.10 -21.91
N LEU A 153 4.50 -6.58 -20.95
CA LEU A 153 4.25 -8.00 -20.75
C LEU A 153 3.53 -8.61 -21.95
N MET A 154 3.83 -9.87 -22.24
CA MET A 154 3.07 -10.61 -23.23
C MET A 154 1.59 -10.72 -22.79
N PRO A 155 0.62 -10.71 -23.74
CA PRO A 155 -0.81 -10.72 -23.37
C PRO A 155 -1.24 -11.85 -22.42
N GLY A 156 -0.61 -13.04 -22.54
CA GLY A 156 -0.86 -14.16 -21.64
C GLY A 156 -0.30 -13.94 -20.22
N GLU A 157 0.86 -13.31 -20.11
CA GLU A 157 1.49 -12.97 -18.82
C GLU A 157 0.72 -11.86 -18.10
N GLU A 158 0.27 -10.84 -18.84
CA GLU A 158 -0.58 -9.77 -18.31
C GLU A 158 -1.91 -10.33 -17.75
N ALA A 159 -2.55 -11.24 -18.47
CA ALA A 159 -3.80 -11.85 -18.05
C ALA A 159 -3.59 -12.68 -16.76
N GLN A 160 -2.52 -13.47 -16.70
CA GLN A 160 -2.19 -14.24 -15.49
C GLN A 160 -1.85 -13.34 -14.32
N LEU A 161 -1.07 -12.28 -14.52
CA LEU A 161 -0.75 -11.30 -13.50
C LEU A 161 -2.01 -10.66 -12.91
N ALA A 162 -2.98 -10.31 -13.76
CA ALA A 162 -4.26 -9.75 -13.30
C ALA A 162 -5.06 -10.73 -12.43
N VAL A 163 -5.05 -12.02 -12.75
CA VAL A 163 -5.71 -13.07 -11.94
C VAL A 163 -5.02 -13.20 -10.59
N ASP A 164 -3.69 -13.21 -10.56
CA ASP A 164 -2.91 -13.35 -9.33
C ASP A 164 -3.06 -12.13 -8.41
N ILE A 165 -2.99 -10.91 -8.95
CA ILE A 165 -3.24 -9.66 -8.21
C ILE A 165 -4.64 -9.68 -7.61
N ARG A 166 -5.68 -9.99 -8.40
CA ARG A 166 -7.06 -10.05 -7.90
C ARG A 166 -7.21 -11.04 -6.75
N ARG A 167 -6.59 -12.19 -6.84
CA ARG A 167 -6.60 -13.20 -5.77
C ARG A 167 -6.02 -12.64 -4.48
N GLU A 168 -4.87 -11.95 -4.55
CA GLU A 168 -4.25 -11.36 -3.37
C GLU A 168 -5.09 -10.21 -2.79
N LEU A 169 -5.60 -9.29 -3.61
CA LEU A 169 -6.42 -8.15 -3.18
C LEU A 169 -7.74 -8.58 -2.52
N THR A 170 -8.29 -9.73 -2.89
CA THR A 170 -9.52 -10.28 -2.27
C THR A 170 -9.26 -11.11 -1.03
N ASN A 171 -8.02 -11.45 -0.73
CA ASN A 171 -7.64 -12.27 0.43
C ASN A 171 -7.44 -11.41 1.70
N LEU A 172 -8.48 -10.67 2.07
CA LEU A 172 -8.52 -9.93 3.33
C LEU A 172 -8.67 -10.87 4.54
N PRO A 173 -8.19 -10.46 5.73
CA PRO A 173 -8.47 -11.19 6.96
C PRO A 173 -9.99 -11.35 7.15
N PRO A 174 -10.45 -12.51 7.70
CA PRO A 174 -11.90 -12.84 7.79
C PRO A 174 -12.77 -11.75 8.44
N ARG A 175 -12.24 -10.99 9.41
CA ARG A 175 -12.94 -9.89 10.08
C ARG A 175 -13.31 -8.72 9.17
N PHE A 176 -12.68 -8.61 8.00
CA PHE A 176 -12.95 -7.57 7.00
C PHE A 176 -13.73 -8.09 5.78
N ASN A 177 -13.99 -9.39 5.69
CA ASN A 177 -14.80 -10.02 4.65
C ASN A 177 -16.31 -9.93 4.93
N LEU A 178 -16.78 -8.91 5.65
CA LEU A 178 -18.20 -8.71 5.90
C LEU A 178 -18.90 -8.40 4.57
N LYS A 179 -19.82 -9.29 4.20
CA LYS A 179 -20.71 -9.19 3.05
C LYS A 179 -21.67 -8.02 3.19
#